data_9247a694163662be89bb16251acf369f
#
_entry.id   9247a694163662be89bb16251acf369f
#
_cell.length_a   1.000
_cell.length_b   1.000
_cell.length_c   1.000
_cell.angle_alpha   90.00
_cell.angle_beta   90.00
_cell.angle_gamma   90.00
#
_symmetry.space_group_name_H-M   'P 1'
#
loop_
_entity.id
_entity.type
_entity.pdbx_description
1 polymer ?
#
loop_
_entity_poly.entity_id
_entity_poly.type
_entity_poly.pdbx_seq_one_letter_code
_entity_poly.pdbx_strand_id
1 'polypeptide(L)'
;MNAHPKTAALTDTIYAKPPSSETAHRLVAAANSLLQHFETGKPIDAKTLRTTMEDAFSASDTNGAWVWKDAYDAVEIAQIMMIARYGALMRKQAASPAQFLSMVERLSALAPSHTRRSEDSVRLQQFSTPLPLAAIVAEAAGFRATDLVLEPSAGTGMLAVFGQIAGAVIALNELAEVRRGVLRSLFANALVSGHDAASIDDRLIRAITPSVIVMNPPFSAAQHVDGKFRKATSQHVLSALARLAPAGRLVVITGESFAPKTKSHESTFRSIGEVADVVFSAAIAGKVFARHGTSIDTRLTVIDKRSAGEDVALTDA
;
A
#
# COMPACT_ATOMS: atom_id res chain seq x y z
N MET A 1 -9.27 -13.82 22.52
CA MET A 1 -9.05 -12.70 21.57
C MET A 1 -10.42 -12.14 21.22
N ASN A 2 -10.80 -11.02 21.82
CA ASN A 2 -12.11 -10.42 21.59
C ASN A 2 -12.04 -9.60 20.29
N ALA A 3 -12.76 -10.04 19.27
CA ALA A 3 -13.01 -9.23 18.09
C ALA A 3 -13.70 -7.94 18.51
N HIS A 4 -13.24 -6.80 17.99
CA HIS A 4 -13.80 -5.49 18.30
C HIS A 4 -15.27 -5.50 17.90
N PRO A 5 -16.25 -5.26 18.80
CA PRO A 5 -17.68 -5.42 18.49
C PRO A 5 -18.20 -4.53 17.34
N LYS A 6 -17.47 -3.47 16.98
CA LYS A 6 -17.78 -2.62 15.82
C LYS A 6 -17.44 -3.27 14.47
N THR A 7 -16.50 -4.21 14.42
CA THR A 7 -16.08 -4.86 13.17
C THR A 7 -17.08 -5.93 12.74
N ALA A 8 -17.60 -6.71 13.69
CA ALA A 8 -18.58 -7.77 13.40
C ALA A 8 -19.89 -7.21 12.82
N ALA A 9 -20.39 -6.09 13.37
CA ALA A 9 -21.64 -5.46 12.90
C ALA A 9 -21.50 -4.80 11.51
N LEU A 10 -20.29 -4.40 11.08
CA LEU A 10 -20.03 -3.79 9.77
C LEU A 10 -19.83 -4.84 8.66
N THR A 11 -19.34 -6.04 9.01
CA THR A 11 -19.06 -7.10 8.01
C THR A 11 -20.33 -7.80 7.53
N ASP A 12 -21.36 -7.93 8.37
CA ASP A 12 -22.57 -8.71 8.03
C ASP A 12 -23.58 -7.97 7.13
N THR A 13 -23.50 -6.64 7.03
CA THR A 13 -24.55 -5.84 6.37
C THR A 13 -24.16 -5.26 5.01
N ILE A 14 -22.85 -5.26 4.61
CA ILE A 14 -22.41 -4.33 3.56
C ILE A 14 -21.79 -4.99 2.32
N TYR A 15 -21.15 -6.15 2.42
CA TYR A 15 -20.56 -6.81 1.25
C TYR A 15 -20.68 -8.34 1.36
N ALA A 16 -21.63 -8.92 0.63
CA ALA A 16 -21.53 -10.34 0.30
C ALA A 16 -20.14 -10.58 -0.33
N LYS A 17 -19.32 -11.44 0.30
CA LYS A 17 -17.98 -11.76 -0.15
C LYS A 17 -18.05 -12.34 -1.58
N PRO A 18 -17.73 -11.58 -2.65
CA PRO A 18 -17.71 -12.18 -3.98
C PRO A 18 -16.63 -13.26 -4.03
N PRO A 19 -16.79 -14.29 -4.84
CA PRO A 19 -15.77 -15.31 -5.00
C PRO A 19 -14.46 -14.65 -5.44
N SER A 20 -13.33 -15.00 -4.79
CA SER A 20 -12.01 -14.59 -5.24
C SER A 20 -11.78 -15.19 -6.61
N SER A 21 -11.18 -14.44 -7.55
CA SER A 21 -10.88 -14.96 -8.86
C SER A 21 -9.93 -16.17 -8.76
N GLU A 22 -10.04 -17.13 -9.67
CA GLU A 22 -9.16 -18.30 -9.72
C GLU A 22 -7.67 -17.88 -9.76
N THR A 23 -7.36 -16.82 -10.50
CA THR A 23 -6.01 -16.25 -10.56
C THR A 23 -5.53 -15.80 -9.19
N ALA A 24 -6.38 -15.15 -8.38
CA ALA A 24 -6.02 -14.74 -7.03
C ALA A 24 -5.70 -15.93 -6.12
N HIS A 25 -6.46 -17.03 -6.22
CA HIS A 25 -6.18 -18.26 -5.48
C HIS A 25 -4.83 -18.87 -5.87
N ARG A 26 -4.52 -18.91 -7.18
CA ARG A 26 -3.25 -19.43 -7.69
C ARG A 26 -2.06 -18.58 -7.22
N LEU A 27 -2.21 -17.25 -7.21
CA LEU A 27 -1.19 -16.34 -6.68
C LEU A 27 -0.94 -16.57 -5.17
N VAL A 28 -1.99 -16.74 -4.39
CA VAL A 28 -1.88 -17.04 -2.97
C VAL A 28 -1.26 -18.42 -2.74
N ALA A 29 -1.56 -19.42 -3.57
CA ALA A 29 -0.93 -20.74 -3.51
C ALA A 29 0.57 -20.66 -3.81
N ALA A 30 0.97 -19.95 -4.87
CA ALA A 30 2.38 -19.70 -5.20
C ALA A 30 3.09 -18.99 -4.04
N ALA A 31 2.47 -17.97 -3.46
CA ALA A 31 3.01 -17.22 -2.34
C ALA A 31 3.20 -18.08 -1.09
N ASN A 32 2.30 -19.01 -0.78
CA ASN A 32 2.47 -19.97 0.33
C ASN A 32 3.69 -20.84 0.14
N SER A 33 3.98 -21.30 -1.08
CA SER A 33 5.19 -22.08 -1.38
C SER A 33 6.45 -21.21 -1.23
N LEU A 34 6.41 -19.95 -1.69
CA LEU A 34 7.52 -19.01 -1.56
C LEU A 34 7.78 -18.56 -0.12
N LEU A 35 6.75 -18.56 0.75
CA LEU A 35 6.88 -18.16 2.15
C LEU A 35 7.93 -18.99 2.89
N GLN A 36 8.08 -20.28 2.58
CA GLN A 36 9.09 -21.15 3.18
C GLN A 36 10.53 -20.66 2.94
N HIS A 37 10.78 -19.99 1.81
CA HIS A 37 12.09 -19.39 1.54
C HIS A 37 12.39 -18.25 2.51
N PHE A 38 11.41 -17.39 2.76
CA PHE A 38 11.55 -16.30 3.73
C PHE A 38 11.71 -16.82 5.16
N GLU A 39 10.95 -17.85 5.56
CA GLU A 39 11.04 -18.48 6.89
C GLU A 39 12.39 -19.15 7.14
N THR A 40 13.00 -19.70 6.09
CA THR A 40 14.30 -20.39 6.18
C THR A 40 15.50 -19.51 5.80
N GLY A 41 15.26 -18.24 5.44
CA GLY A 41 16.32 -17.30 5.03
C GLY A 41 16.98 -17.67 3.69
N LYS A 42 16.30 -18.40 2.80
CA LYS A 42 16.83 -18.82 1.51
C LYS A 42 16.43 -17.82 0.41
N PRO A 43 17.37 -17.31 -0.39
CA PRO A 43 17.03 -16.45 -1.52
C PRO A 43 16.14 -17.15 -2.55
N ILE A 44 15.26 -16.39 -3.16
CA ILE A 44 14.41 -16.82 -4.27
C ILE A 44 15.07 -16.35 -5.57
N ASP A 45 15.52 -17.29 -6.39
CA ASP A 45 16.03 -17.00 -7.72
C ASP A 45 14.94 -17.09 -8.80
N ALA A 46 15.27 -16.69 -10.01
CA ALA A 46 14.32 -16.69 -11.14
C ALA A 46 13.86 -18.11 -11.52
N LYS A 47 14.67 -19.14 -11.29
CA LYS A 47 14.32 -20.53 -11.58
C LYS A 47 13.29 -21.02 -10.55
N THR A 48 13.57 -20.84 -9.27
CA THR A 48 12.65 -21.18 -8.17
C THR A 48 11.30 -20.48 -8.38
N LEU A 49 11.32 -19.18 -8.67
CA LEU A 49 10.10 -18.41 -8.89
C LEU A 49 9.30 -18.95 -10.09
N ARG A 50 9.96 -19.24 -11.22
CA ARG A 50 9.30 -19.83 -12.39
C ARG A 50 8.64 -21.16 -12.05
N THR A 51 9.39 -22.11 -11.46
CA THR A 51 8.86 -23.43 -11.09
C THR A 51 7.67 -23.32 -10.15
N THR A 52 7.74 -22.45 -9.13
CA THR A 52 6.62 -22.21 -8.22
C THR A 52 5.37 -21.69 -8.94
N MET A 53 5.54 -20.80 -9.90
CA MET A 53 4.42 -20.29 -10.69
C MET A 53 3.85 -21.37 -11.62
N GLU A 54 4.69 -22.15 -12.28
CA GLU A 54 4.28 -23.26 -13.15
C GLU A 54 3.48 -24.30 -12.36
N ASP A 55 3.91 -24.64 -11.15
CA ASP A 55 3.19 -25.56 -10.25
C ASP A 55 1.82 -24.98 -9.86
N ALA A 56 1.76 -23.72 -9.43
CA ALA A 56 0.52 -23.09 -8.99
C ALA A 56 -0.48 -22.87 -10.12
N PHE A 57 0.00 -22.56 -11.33
CA PHE A 57 -0.85 -22.31 -12.49
C PHE A 57 -1.07 -23.54 -13.37
N SER A 58 -0.35 -24.64 -13.10
CA SER A 58 -0.33 -25.88 -13.90
C SER A 58 0.01 -25.63 -15.38
N ALA A 59 0.73 -24.53 -15.66
CA ALA A 59 1.14 -24.13 -17.01
C ALA A 59 2.25 -23.06 -16.95
N SER A 60 3.02 -22.92 -18.04
CA SER A 60 4.12 -21.97 -18.12
C SER A 60 3.68 -20.56 -18.54
N ASP A 61 4.55 -19.56 -18.35
CA ASP A 61 4.41 -18.20 -18.86
C ASP A 61 4.32 -18.15 -20.40
N THR A 62 4.97 -19.09 -21.09
CA THR A 62 4.94 -19.19 -22.56
C THR A 62 3.56 -19.58 -23.11
N ASN A 63 2.73 -20.22 -22.29
CA ASN A 63 1.35 -20.58 -22.63
C ASN A 63 0.35 -19.46 -22.26
N GLY A 64 0.84 -18.30 -21.76
CA GLY A 64 0.00 -17.19 -21.36
C GLY A 64 -0.80 -17.41 -20.07
N ALA A 65 -0.50 -18.47 -19.31
CA ALA A 65 -1.21 -18.78 -18.06
C ALA A 65 -0.96 -17.75 -16.96
N TRP A 66 0.22 -17.15 -16.96
CA TRP A 66 0.64 -16.08 -16.06
C TRP A 66 1.73 -15.22 -16.72
N VAL A 67 1.98 -14.05 -16.18
CA VAL A 67 3.05 -13.14 -16.62
C VAL A 67 4.01 -12.86 -15.47
N TRP A 68 5.22 -12.39 -15.77
CA TRP A 68 6.24 -12.13 -14.75
C TRP A 68 5.80 -11.12 -13.68
N LYS A 69 4.88 -10.23 -14.03
CA LYS A 69 4.24 -9.36 -13.03
C LYS A 69 3.50 -10.17 -11.95
N ASP A 70 2.77 -11.20 -12.37
CA ASP A 70 2.05 -12.07 -11.44
C ASP A 70 3.02 -12.83 -10.52
N ALA A 71 4.17 -13.27 -11.08
CA ALA A 71 5.22 -13.90 -10.29
C ALA A 71 5.81 -12.96 -9.24
N TYR A 72 6.04 -11.69 -9.58
CA TYR A 72 6.49 -10.69 -8.61
C TYR A 72 5.40 -10.33 -7.59
N ASP A 73 4.13 -10.26 -8.00
CA ASP A 73 3.02 -10.10 -7.07
C ASP A 73 2.97 -11.29 -6.08
N ALA A 74 3.24 -12.55 -6.52
CA ALA A 74 3.31 -13.72 -5.61
C ALA A 74 4.45 -13.62 -4.59
N VAL A 75 5.62 -13.10 -4.99
CA VAL A 75 6.73 -12.83 -4.04
C VAL A 75 6.33 -11.77 -3.01
N GLU A 76 5.69 -10.70 -3.46
CA GLU A 76 5.21 -9.63 -2.58
C GLU A 76 4.16 -10.15 -1.59
N ILE A 77 3.22 -10.98 -2.06
CA ILE A 77 2.24 -11.66 -1.21
C ILE A 77 2.94 -12.53 -0.15
N ALA A 78 3.99 -13.28 -0.52
CA ALA A 78 4.75 -14.08 0.43
C ALA A 78 5.47 -13.21 1.48
N GLN A 79 5.99 -12.05 1.10
CA GLN A 79 6.54 -11.07 2.05
C GLN A 79 5.46 -10.53 3.00
N ILE A 80 4.26 -10.23 2.49
CA ILE A 80 3.11 -9.80 3.30
C ILE A 80 2.73 -10.90 4.30
N MET A 81 2.65 -12.15 3.86
CA MET A 81 2.38 -13.30 4.74
C MET A 81 3.46 -13.44 5.82
N MET A 82 4.73 -13.25 5.49
CA MET A 82 5.85 -13.28 6.44
C MET A 82 5.69 -12.18 7.50
N ILE A 83 5.39 -10.95 7.09
CA ILE A 83 5.15 -9.84 8.02
C ILE A 83 3.88 -10.10 8.85
N ALA A 84 2.79 -10.56 8.25
CA ALA A 84 1.56 -10.88 8.97
C ALA A 84 1.78 -11.94 10.07
N ARG A 85 2.62 -12.93 9.81
CA ARG A 85 2.92 -14.03 10.74
C ARG A 85 3.92 -13.66 11.82
N TYR A 86 5.01 -12.99 11.44
CA TYR A 86 6.16 -12.78 12.31
C TYR A 86 6.46 -11.30 12.60
N GLY A 87 5.85 -10.35 11.90
CA GLY A 87 6.18 -8.92 11.99
C GLY A 87 5.99 -8.35 13.40
N ALA A 88 4.93 -8.73 14.11
CA ALA A 88 4.72 -8.31 15.50
C ALA A 88 5.81 -8.83 16.43
N LEU A 89 6.27 -10.09 16.26
CA LEU A 89 7.37 -10.65 17.02
C LEU A 89 8.69 -9.95 16.68
N MET A 90 8.98 -9.75 15.39
CA MET A 90 10.16 -9.03 14.92
C MET A 90 10.21 -7.62 15.52
N ARG A 91 9.07 -6.92 15.52
CA ARG A 91 8.96 -5.59 16.13
C ARG A 91 9.24 -5.61 17.62
N LYS A 92 8.71 -6.60 18.35
CA LYS A 92 8.95 -6.77 19.80
C LYS A 92 10.42 -7.08 20.11
N GLN A 93 11.11 -7.83 19.25
CA GLN A 93 12.50 -8.20 19.42
C GLN A 93 13.48 -7.07 19.03
N ALA A 94 13.05 -6.15 18.19
CA ALA A 94 13.88 -5.01 17.80
C ALA A 94 14.02 -4.00 18.93
N ALA A 95 15.25 -3.66 19.29
CA ALA A 95 15.54 -2.66 20.30
C ALA A 95 15.26 -1.21 19.84
N SER A 96 15.10 -1.01 18.52
CA SER A 96 14.82 0.30 17.92
C SER A 96 14.12 0.15 16.56
N PRO A 97 13.46 1.21 16.04
CA PRO A 97 12.94 1.23 14.69
C PRO A 97 14.00 0.92 13.61
N ALA A 98 15.23 1.41 13.81
CA ALA A 98 16.34 1.14 12.89
C ALA A 98 16.72 -0.36 12.85
N GLN A 99 16.70 -1.03 14.01
CA GLN A 99 16.95 -2.49 14.05
C GLN A 99 15.82 -3.27 13.38
N PHE A 100 14.57 -2.87 13.59
CA PHE A 100 13.43 -3.46 12.88
C PHE A 100 13.57 -3.28 11.37
N LEU A 101 13.91 -2.08 10.91
CA LEU A 101 14.17 -1.82 9.50
C LEU A 101 15.27 -2.73 8.94
N SER A 102 16.39 -2.90 9.67
CA SER A 102 17.46 -3.80 9.25
C SER A 102 17.02 -5.27 9.15
N MET A 103 16.10 -5.73 10.00
CA MET A 103 15.50 -7.07 9.89
C MET A 103 14.64 -7.18 8.61
N VAL A 104 13.84 -6.17 8.34
CA VAL A 104 12.98 -6.08 7.15
C VAL A 104 13.81 -5.98 5.86
N GLU A 105 14.92 -5.25 5.87
CA GLU A 105 15.86 -5.16 4.73
C GLU A 105 16.48 -6.52 4.40
N ARG A 106 16.91 -7.28 5.42
CA ARG A 106 17.42 -8.64 5.22
C ARG A 106 16.36 -9.55 4.62
N LEU A 107 15.11 -9.46 5.08
CA LEU A 107 13.99 -10.20 4.51
C LEU A 107 13.76 -9.81 3.04
N SER A 108 13.73 -8.51 2.75
CA SER A 108 13.56 -7.99 1.39
C SER A 108 14.69 -8.45 0.44
N ALA A 109 15.90 -8.62 0.96
CA ALA A 109 17.06 -9.06 0.17
C ALA A 109 16.92 -10.50 -0.36
N LEU A 110 16.09 -11.33 0.23
CA LEU A 110 15.79 -12.70 -0.24
C LEU A 110 14.93 -12.74 -1.50
N ALA A 111 14.17 -11.67 -1.76
CA ALA A 111 13.34 -11.57 -2.97
C ALA A 111 14.20 -11.35 -4.23
N PRO A 112 13.79 -11.87 -5.40
CA PRO A 112 14.47 -11.61 -6.65
C PRO A 112 14.35 -10.13 -7.07
N SER A 113 15.31 -9.63 -7.86
CA SER A 113 15.15 -8.34 -8.51
C SER A 113 14.22 -8.45 -9.71
N HIS A 114 13.40 -7.45 -9.93
CA HIS A 114 12.47 -7.40 -11.07
C HIS A 114 13.24 -7.04 -12.35
N THR A 115 13.73 -8.03 -13.06
CA THR A 115 14.51 -7.87 -14.30
C THR A 115 13.64 -7.87 -15.56
N ARG A 116 12.40 -8.34 -15.47
CA ARG A 116 11.45 -8.43 -16.59
C ARG A 116 10.28 -7.50 -16.35
N ARG A 117 10.21 -6.43 -17.13
CA ARG A 117 9.10 -5.46 -17.10
C ARG A 117 8.07 -5.86 -18.14
N SER A 118 6.78 -5.77 -17.82
CA SER A 118 5.74 -5.68 -18.83
C SER A 118 5.56 -4.19 -19.19
N GLU A 119 5.33 -3.89 -20.47
CA GLU A 119 5.02 -2.53 -20.93
C GLU A 119 3.78 -1.97 -20.20
N ASP A 120 2.84 -2.82 -19.82
CA ASP A 120 1.64 -2.44 -19.09
C ASP A 120 1.93 -1.96 -17.66
N SER A 121 2.88 -2.57 -16.94
CA SER A 121 3.25 -2.10 -15.60
C SER A 121 3.96 -0.74 -15.64
N VAL A 122 4.69 -0.46 -16.72
CA VAL A 122 5.29 0.86 -16.99
C VAL A 122 4.21 1.87 -17.36
N ARG A 123 3.25 1.51 -18.21
CA ARG A 123 2.17 2.39 -18.68
C ARG A 123 1.20 2.76 -17.55
N LEU A 124 0.85 1.82 -16.68
CA LEU A 124 -0.09 2.04 -15.58
C LEU A 124 0.59 2.56 -14.31
N GLN A 125 1.95 2.63 -14.29
CA GLN A 125 2.75 3.08 -13.13
C GLN A 125 2.34 2.46 -11.80
N GLN A 126 1.88 1.22 -11.83
CA GLN A 126 1.53 0.44 -10.65
C GLN A 126 2.80 -0.17 -10.06
N PHE A 127 3.56 0.64 -9.36
CA PHE A 127 4.75 0.16 -8.66
C PHE A 127 4.36 -0.33 -7.27
N SER A 128 4.71 -1.58 -7.00
CA SER A 128 4.63 -2.13 -5.65
C SER A 128 5.54 -1.37 -4.70
N THR A 129 5.08 -1.14 -3.49
CA THR A 129 5.90 -0.50 -2.46
C THR A 129 6.96 -1.47 -1.95
N PRO A 130 8.27 -1.14 -2.02
CA PRO A 130 9.31 -1.97 -1.43
C PRO A 130 9.07 -2.21 0.05
N LEU A 131 9.22 -3.46 0.51
CA LEU A 131 8.96 -3.83 1.90
C LEU A 131 9.71 -2.96 2.94
N PRO A 132 10.99 -2.57 2.75
CA PRO A 132 11.65 -1.63 3.66
C PRO A 132 11.01 -0.23 3.69
N LEU A 133 10.54 0.26 2.54
CA LEU A 133 9.84 1.54 2.47
C LEU A 133 8.47 1.46 3.17
N ALA A 134 7.76 0.34 3.02
CA ALA A 134 6.51 0.11 3.74
C ALA A 134 6.72 0.13 5.27
N ALA A 135 7.82 -0.41 5.77
CA ALA A 135 8.19 -0.31 7.18
C ALA A 135 8.45 1.14 7.63
N ILE A 136 9.10 1.96 6.79
CA ILE A 136 9.30 3.40 7.06
C ILE A 136 7.95 4.14 7.08
N VAL A 137 7.05 3.84 6.13
CA VAL A 137 5.69 4.40 6.11
C VAL A 137 4.95 4.03 7.39
N ALA A 138 5.09 2.79 7.87
CA ALA A 138 4.46 2.33 9.10
C ALA A 138 4.95 3.08 10.34
N GLU A 139 6.25 3.39 10.42
CA GLU A 139 6.81 4.25 11.49
C GLU A 139 6.23 5.66 11.43
N ALA A 140 6.15 6.25 10.23
CA ALA A 140 5.58 7.58 10.04
C ALA A 140 4.08 7.63 10.35
N ALA A 141 3.35 6.54 10.05
CA ALA A 141 1.93 6.39 10.33
C ALA A 141 1.64 6.26 11.82
N GLY A 142 2.53 5.61 12.58
CA GLY A 142 2.38 5.42 14.01
C GLY A 142 1.14 4.59 14.40
N PHE A 143 0.86 3.52 13.67
CA PHE A 143 -0.33 2.69 13.85
C PHE A 143 -0.56 2.23 15.28
N ARG A 144 -1.82 2.25 15.72
CA ARG A 144 -2.30 1.82 17.03
C ARG A 144 -3.44 0.81 16.87
N ALA A 145 -3.64 -0.02 17.88
CA ALA A 145 -4.74 -0.99 17.90
C ALA A 145 -6.14 -0.35 17.88
N THR A 146 -6.24 0.92 18.22
CA THR A 146 -7.49 1.70 18.22
C THR A 146 -7.79 2.33 16.86
N ASP A 147 -6.86 2.26 15.90
CA ASP A 147 -7.02 2.90 14.60
C ASP A 147 -7.96 2.12 13.68
N LEU A 148 -8.66 2.88 12.83
CA LEU A 148 -9.19 2.41 11.56
C LEU A 148 -8.25 2.90 10.47
N VAL A 149 -7.53 1.97 9.85
CA VAL A 149 -6.57 2.23 8.79
C VAL A 149 -7.23 2.03 7.43
N LEU A 150 -7.13 3.00 6.53
CA LEU A 150 -7.55 2.88 5.14
C LEU A 150 -6.31 2.89 4.22
N GLU A 151 -6.25 1.94 3.30
CA GLU A 151 -5.35 1.98 2.13
C GLU A 151 -6.19 2.09 0.85
N PRO A 152 -6.30 3.30 0.24
CA PRO A 152 -7.22 3.56 -0.88
C PRO A 152 -6.79 2.93 -2.21
N SER A 153 -5.51 2.58 -2.35
CA SER A 153 -4.93 1.94 -3.55
C SER A 153 -4.03 0.80 -3.08
N ALA A 154 -4.66 -0.25 -2.54
CA ALA A 154 -3.99 -1.21 -1.69
C ALA A 154 -3.03 -2.17 -2.42
N GLY A 155 -3.18 -2.34 -3.76
CA GLY A 155 -2.38 -3.33 -4.47
C GLY A 155 -2.54 -4.72 -3.86
N THR A 156 -1.45 -5.27 -3.35
CA THR A 156 -1.42 -6.53 -2.61
C THR A 156 -1.56 -6.36 -1.08
N GLY A 157 -1.53 -5.12 -0.56
CA GLY A 157 -1.68 -4.81 0.86
C GLY A 157 -0.38 -4.62 1.64
N MET A 158 0.71 -4.26 0.95
CA MET A 158 2.03 -4.13 1.57
C MET A 158 2.10 -3.04 2.66
N LEU A 159 1.37 -1.95 2.54
CA LEU A 159 1.31 -0.92 3.58
C LEU A 159 0.37 -1.34 4.71
N ALA A 160 -0.79 -1.90 4.37
CA ALA A 160 -1.83 -2.27 5.33
C ALA A 160 -1.39 -3.37 6.30
N VAL A 161 -0.51 -4.29 5.90
CA VAL A 161 -0.06 -5.38 6.77
C VAL A 161 0.59 -4.88 8.06
N PHE A 162 1.24 -3.71 8.03
CA PHE A 162 1.84 -3.11 9.22
C PHE A 162 0.76 -2.56 10.19
N GLY A 163 -0.35 -2.02 9.67
CA GLY A 163 -1.51 -1.69 10.48
C GLY A 163 -2.15 -2.93 11.10
N GLN A 164 -2.25 -4.03 10.33
CA GLN A 164 -2.78 -5.30 10.82
C GLN A 164 -1.97 -5.86 11.99
N ILE A 165 -0.63 -5.89 11.89
CA ILE A 165 0.21 -6.40 12.99
C ILE A 165 0.25 -5.47 14.21
N ALA A 166 -0.10 -4.20 14.04
CA ALA A 166 -0.33 -3.27 15.16
C ALA A 166 -1.70 -3.46 15.83
N GLY A 167 -2.55 -4.33 15.30
CA GLY A 167 -3.89 -4.62 15.83
C GLY A 167 -4.99 -3.66 15.35
N ALA A 168 -4.72 -2.81 14.37
CA ALA A 168 -5.68 -1.87 13.84
C ALA A 168 -6.79 -2.57 13.03
N VAL A 169 -7.95 -1.92 12.93
CA VAL A 169 -9.00 -2.31 12.00
C VAL A 169 -8.60 -1.85 10.58
N ILE A 170 -8.72 -2.74 9.59
CA ILE A 170 -8.21 -2.50 8.25
C ILE A 170 -9.39 -2.34 7.26
N ALA A 171 -9.34 -1.27 6.48
CA ALA A 171 -10.17 -1.04 5.30
C ALA A 171 -9.26 -0.91 4.06
N LEU A 172 -9.57 -1.63 3.00
CA LEU A 172 -8.79 -1.69 1.78
C LEU A 172 -9.65 -1.33 0.58
N ASN A 173 -9.08 -0.61 -0.36
CA ASN A 173 -9.70 -0.39 -1.65
C ASN A 173 -8.70 -0.70 -2.77
N GLU A 174 -9.12 -1.49 -3.76
CA GLU A 174 -8.30 -1.86 -4.90
C GLU A 174 -9.18 -2.04 -6.13
N LEU A 175 -8.86 -1.34 -7.21
CA LEU A 175 -9.65 -1.34 -8.42
C LEU A 175 -9.54 -2.67 -9.20
N ALA A 176 -8.34 -3.29 -9.20
CA ALA A 176 -8.08 -4.52 -9.92
C ALA A 176 -8.71 -5.73 -9.20
N GLU A 177 -9.56 -6.47 -9.91
CA GLU A 177 -10.34 -7.59 -9.34
C GLU A 177 -9.45 -8.71 -8.78
N VAL A 178 -8.41 -9.11 -9.50
CA VAL A 178 -7.47 -10.14 -9.04
C VAL A 178 -6.83 -9.75 -7.72
N ARG A 179 -6.34 -8.50 -7.61
CA ARG A 179 -5.73 -8.00 -6.39
C ARG A 179 -6.75 -7.89 -5.25
N ARG A 180 -8.01 -7.51 -5.52
CA ARG A 180 -9.08 -7.57 -4.52
C ARG A 180 -9.30 -8.99 -3.99
N GLY A 181 -9.25 -9.99 -4.87
CA GLY A 181 -9.32 -11.41 -4.47
C GLY A 181 -8.17 -11.79 -3.54
N VAL A 182 -6.94 -11.36 -3.85
CA VAL A 182 -5.76 -11.54 -2.98
C VAL A 182 -5.97 -10.86 -1.63
N LEU A 183 -6.39 -9.60 -1.61
CA LEU A 183 -6.63 -8.86 -0.36
C LEU A 183 -7.66 -9.55 0.53
N ARG A 184 -8.76 -10.07 -0.03
CA ARG A 184 -9.76 -10.82 0.74
C ARG A 184 -9.20 -12.12 1.32
N SER A 185 -8.23 -12.74 0.65
CA SER A 185 -7.57 -13.95 1.15
C SER A 185 -6.57 -13.65 2.26
N LEU A 186 -5.84 -12.53 2.17
CA LEU A 186 -4.80 -12.16 3.13
C LEU A 186 -5.36 -11.44 4.38
N PHE A 187 -6.39 -10.65 4.21
CA PHE A 187 -6.97 -9.78 5.24
C PHE A 187 -8.42 -10.18 5.52
N ALA A 188 -8.62 -11.38 6.09
CA ALA A 188 -9.94 -11.99 6.27
C ALA A 188 -10.95 -11.11 7.04
N ASN A 189 -10.45 -10.24 7.94
CA ASN A 189 -11.26 -9.34 8.76
C ASN A 189 -11.31 -7.90 8.22
N ALA A 190 -10.72 -7.63 7.04
CA ALA A 190 -10.71 -6.29 6.45
C ALA A 190 -11.97 -6.05 5.61
N LEU A 191 -12.38 -4.79 5.57
CA LEU A 191 -13.35 -4.32 4.58
C LEU A 191 -12.62 -4.09 3.25
N VAL A 192 -13.01 -4.79 2.18
CA VAL A 192 -12.38 -4.69 0.86
C VAL A 192 -13.37 -4.17 -0.17
N SER A 193 -13.11 -2.98 -0.70
CA SER A 193 -13.90 -2.32 -1.74
C SER A 193 -13.16 -2.25 -3.09
N GLY A 194 -13.87 -1.83 -4.15
CA GLY A 194 -13.33 -1.80 -5.52
C GLY A 194 -13.69 -0.51 -6.25
N HIS A 195 -13.48 0.64 -5.62
CA HIS A 195 -13.82 1.95 -6.16
C HIS A 195 -12.59 2.62 -6.80
N ASP A 196 -12.84 3.63 -7.65
CA ASP A 196 -11.78 4.55 -8.06
C ASP A 196 -11.32 5.36 -6.84
N ALA A 197 -10.05 5.21 -6.48
CA ALA A 197 -9.46 5.88 -5.33
C ALA A 197 -9.37 7.41 -5.50
N ALA A 198 -9.47 7.93 -6.72
CA ALA A 198 -9.53 9.36 -6.96
C ALA A 198 -10.81 10.04 -6.43
N SER A 199 -11.83 9.24 -6.11
CA SER A 199 -13.10 9.70 -5.51
C SER A 199 -13.50 8.84 -4.31
N ILE A 200 -12.51 8.42 -3.51
CA ILE A 200 -12.74 7.49 -2.39
C ILE A 200 -13.60 8.11 -1.29
N ASP A 201 -13.55 9.42 -1.10
CA ASP A 201 -14.39 10.18 -0.17
C ASP A 201 -15.88 10.02 -0.44
N ASP A 202 -16.27 10.03 -1.71
CA ASP A 202 -17.67 9.90 -2.13
C ASP A 202 -18.13 8.44 -2.24
N ARG A 203 -17.21 7.51 -2.46
CA ARG A 203 -17.53 6.12 -2.78
C ARG A 203 -17.61 5.20 -1.57
N LEU A 204 -16.79 5.43 -0.56
CA LEU A 204 -16.87 4.64 0.67
C LEU A 204 -18.12 4.98 1.46
N ILE A 205 -18.70 3.97 2.09
CA ILE A 205 -19.82 4.17 3.02
C ILE A 205 -19.40 5.13 4.14
N ARG A 206 -20.32 5.97 4.58
CA ARG A 206 -20.06 7.03 5.58
C ARG A 206 -19.51 6.50 6.91
N ALA A 207 -19.85 5.26 7.27
CA ALA A 207 -19.36 4.63 8.50
C ALA A 207 -17.84 4.35 8.51
N ILE A 208 -17.18 4.31 7.34
CA ILE A 208 -15.73 4.17 7.26
C ILE A 208 -15.10 5.56 7.37
N THR A 209 -14.71 5.95 8.57
CA THR A 209 -13.99 7.21 8.84
C THR A 209 -12.63 6.86 9.44
N PRO A 210 -11.58 6.69 8.59
CA PRO A 210 -10.27 6.25 9.04
C PRO A 210 -9.58 7.29 9.92
N SER A 211 -8.91 6.85 10.97
CA SER A 211 -8.00 7.69 11.77
C SER A 211 -6.60 7.77 11.14
N VAL A 212 -6.22 6.75 10.34
CA VAL A 212 -4.97 6.73 9.59
C VAL A 212 -5.23 6.29 8.16
N ILE A 213 -4.65 7.02 7.21
CA ILE A 213 -4.61 6.61 5.80
C ILE A 213 -3.15 6.45 5.38
N VAL A 214 -2.82 5.32 4.76
CA VAL A 214 -1.53 5.10 4.10
C VAL A 214 -1.77 4.84 2.62
N MET A 215 -0.96 5.42 1.74
CA MET A 215 -1.18 5.25 0.32
C MET A 215 0.09 5.43 -0.52
N ASN A 216 0.16 4.65 -1.59
CA ASN A 216 1.09 4.79 -2.70
C ASN A 216 0.27 4.85 -3.99
N PRO A 217 -0.37 6.00 -4.29
CA PRO A 217 -1.24 6.14 -5.45
C PRO A 217 -0.45 6.07 -6.76
N PRO A 218 -1.07 5.74 -7.89
CA PRO A 218 -0.41 5.79 -9.19
C PRO A 218 0.24 7.15 -9.43
N PHE A 219 1.52 7.15 -9.82
CA PHE A 219 2.21 8.38 -10.19
C PHE A 219 1.80 8.75 -11.62
N SER A 220 1.30 9.96 -11.84
CA SER A 220 0.98 10.44 -13.18
C SER A 220 2.26 10.81 -13.93
N ALA A 221 2.85 9.85 -14.63
CA ALA A 221 4.00 10.07 -15.51
C ALA A 221 3.74 9.67 -16.98
N ALA A 222 2.51 9.59 -17.43
CA ALA A 222 2.25 9.57 -18.86
C ALA A 222 2.46 11.00 -19.41
N GLN A 223 3.66 11.28 -19.92
CA GLN A 223 4.10 12.59 -20.42
C GLN A 223 3.35 13.04 -21.69
N HIS A 224 2.38 12.32 -22.21
CA HIS A 224 1.87 12.58 -23.57
C HIS A 224 0.36 12.70 -23.76
N VAL A 225 -0.45 12.92 -22.72
CA VAL A 225 -1.87 13.25 -22.94
C VAL A 225 -2.28 14.43 -22.08
N ASP A 226 -2.39 15.59 -22.74
CA ASP A 226 -3.15 16.80 -22.34
C ASP A 226 -3.46 17.01 -20.85
N GLY A 227 -2.58 17.64 -20.09
CA GLY A 227 -2.91 18.37 -18.85
C GLY A 227 -3.72 17.66 -17.74
N LYS A 228 -4.47 16.61 -18.09
CA LYS A 228 -5.41 15.92 -17.20
C LYS A 228 -4.73 15.02 -16.16
N PHE A 229 -3.57 14.45 -16.45
CA PHE A 229 -2.89 13.50 -15.56
C PHE A 229 -2.07 14.14 -14.43
N ARG A 230 -1.64 15.40 -14.58
CA ARG A 230 -0.95 16.13 -13.48
C ARG A 230 -1.82 16.32 -12.24
N LYS A 231 -3.15 16.19 -12.38
CA LYS A 231 -4.12 16.32 -11.29
C LYS A 231 -4.40 14.98 -10.58
N ALA A 232 -4.00 13.82 -11.13
CA ALA A 232 -4.38 12.53 -10.56
C ALA A 232 -3.84 12.35 -9.13
N THR A 233 -2.53 12.51 -8.89
CA THR A 233 -1.96 12.43 -7.54
C THR A 233 -2.63 13.40 -6.57
N SER A 234 -2.83 14.66 -7.00
CA SER A 234 -3.51 15.67 -6.17
C SER A 234 -4.95 15.26 -5.83
N GLN A 235 -5.67 14.71 -6.80
CA GLN A 235 -7.04 14.25 -6.61
C GLN A 235 -7.11 13.08 -5.62
N HIS A 236 -6.23 12.08 -5.76
CA HIS A 236 -6.13 10.96 -4.82
C HIS A 236 -5.84 11.44 -3.39
N VAL A 237 -4.89 12.37 -3.23
CA VAL A 237 -4.51 12.90 -1.91
C VAL A 237 -5.65 13.71 -1.29
N LEU A 238 -6.29 14.60 -2.05
CA LEU A 238 -7.40 15.42 -1.53
C LEU A 238 -8.62 14.58 -1.19
N SER A 239 -8.98 13.59 -2.02
CA SER A 239 -10.07 12.66 -1.74
C SER A 239 -9.77 11.83 -0.48
N ALA A 240 -8.55 11.31 -0.32
CA ALA A 240 -8.15 10.62 0.89
C ALA A 240 -8.23 11.51 2.14
N LEU A 241 -7.74 12.75 2.04
CA LEU A 241 -7.77 13.74 3.13
C LEU A 241 -9.19 14.14 3.50
N ALA A 242 -10.09 14.29 2.53
CA ALA A 242 -11.51 14.54 2.78
C ALA A 242 -12.13 13.42 3.63
N ARG A 243 -11.74 12.15 3.35
CA ARG A 243 -12.24 10.97 4.06
C ARG A 243 -11.64 10.76 5.43
N LEU A 244 -10.45 11.29 5.69
CA LEU A 244 -9.73 11.15 6.95
C LEU A 244 -10.53 11.78 8.11
N ALA A 245 -10.55 11.12 9.26
CA ALA A 245 -11.15 11.65 10.48
C ALA A 245 -10.45 12.95 10.92
N PRO A 246 -11.15 13.87 11.64
CA PRO A 246 -10.49 14.94 12.37
C PRO A 246 -9.40 14.40 13.30
N ALA A 247 -8.27 15.08 13.43
CA ALA A 247 -7.06 14.66 14.14
C ALA A 247 -6.42 13.36 13.58
N GLY A 248 -6.82 12.93 12.39
CA GLY A 248 -6.25 11.76 11.72
C GLY A 248 -4.99 12.08 10.94
N ARG A 249 -4.25 11.02 10.55
CA ARG A 249 -2.97 11.11 9.85
C ARG A 249 -3.03 10.46 8.47
N LEU A 250 -2.56 11.16 7.45
CA LEU A 250 -2.33 10.65 6.10
C LEU A 250 -0.83 10.54 5.84
N VAL A 251 -0.36 9.36 5.47
CA VAL A 251 1.01 9.12 5.02
C VAL A 251 0.98 8.69 3.56
N VAL A 252 1.61 9.46 2.69
CA VAL A 252 1.55 9.22 1.25
C VAL A 252 2.94 9.19 0.61
N ILE A 253 3.14 8.19 -0.28
CA ILE A 253 4.26 8.12 -1.22
C ILE A 253 3.78 8.73 -2.54
N THR A 254 4.52 9.67 -3.09
CA THR A 254 4.20 10.34 -4.36
C THR A 254 5.45 10.47 -5.23
N GLY A 255 5.31 10.95 -6.46
CA GLY A 255 6.46 11.40 -7.24
C GLY A 255 7.17 12.56 -6.52
N GLU A 256 8.50 12.68 -6.73
CA GLU A 256 9.33 13.69 -6.05
C GLU A 256 8.79 15.12 -6.18
N SER A 257 8.22 15.45 -7.35
CA SER A 257 7.67 16.78 -7.64
C SER A 257 6.47 17.18 -6.79
N PHE A 258 5.81 16.24 -6.09
CA PHE A 258 4.72 16.55 -5.18
C PHE A 258 5.26 17.14 -3.86
N ALA A 259 5.66 18.38 -3.91
CA ALA A 259 6.27 19.10 -2.79
C ALA A 259 5.59 20.44 -2.54
N PRO A 260 5.52 20.94 -1.28
CA PRO A 260 4.81 22.18 -0.92
C PRO A 260 5.24 23.40 -1.70
N LYS A 261 6.54 23.47 -2.11
CA LYS A 261 7.12 24.63 -2.82
C LYS A 261 7.10 24.47 -4.35
N THR A 262 6.48 23.41 -4.88
CA THR A 262 6.45 23.15 -6.33
C THR A 262 5.24 23.84 -6.97
N LYS A 263 5.46 24.76 -7.90
CA LYS A 263 4.39 25.52 -8.58
C LYS A 263 3.25 24.66 -9.13
N SER A 264 3.56 23.48 -9.68
CA SER A 264 2.55 22.56 -10.24
C SER A 264 1.58 21.99 -9.19
N HIS A 265 1.93 22.04 -7.91
CA HIS A 265 1.13 21.52 -6.80
C HIS A 265 0.72 22.58 -5.77
N GLU A 266 1.03 23.85 -6.04
CA GLU A 266 0.74 24.99 -5.14
C GLU A 266 -0.74 25.02 -4.71
N SER A 267 -1.66 24.91 -5.68
CA SER A 267 -3.10 24.89 -5.37
C SER A 267 -3.51 23.71 -4.49
N THR A 268 -2.90 22.52 -4.71
CA THR A 268 -3.17 21.34 -3.90
C THR A 268 -2.71 21.54 -2.46
N PHE A 269 -1.49 22.05 -2.26
CA PHE A 269 -0.98 22.31 -0.91
C PHE A 269 -1.69 23.47 -0.22
N ARG A 270 -2.23 24.42 -0.96
CA ARG A 270 -3.14 25.46 -0.40
C ARG A 270 -4.41 24.81 0.13
N SER A 271 -5.08 23.94 -0.66
CA SER A 271 -6.28 23.24 -0.18
C SER A 271 -5.98 22.28 0.99
N ILE A 272 -4.81 21.61 1.01
CA ILE A 272 -4.38 20.86 2.17
C ILE A 272 -4.27 21.76 3.39
N GLY A 273 -3.61 22.94 3.25
CA GLY A 273 -3.40 23.90 4.32
C GLY A 273 -4.67 24.50 4.91
N GLU A 274 -5.81 24.42 4.20
CA GLU A 274 -7.11 24.85 4.74
C GLU A 274 -7.63 23.92 5.85
N VAL A 275 -7.28 22.62 5.82
CA VAL A 275 -7.85 21.61 6.72
C VAL A 275 -6.83 20.75 7.47
N ALA A 276 -5.54 20.84 7.11
CA ALA A 276 -4.48 19.97 7.61
C ALA A 276 -3.11 20.64 7.57
N ASP A 277 -2.15 20.04 8.26
CA ASP A 277 -0.77 20.48 8.31
C ASP A 277 0.17 19.42 7.72
N VAL A 278 1.11 19.83 6.88
CA VAL A 278 2.19 18.98 6.39
C VAL A 278 3.28 18.95 7.45
N VAL A 279 3.30 17.88 8.25
CA VAL A 279 4.22 17.74 9.40
C VAL A 279 5.58 17.14 8.99
N PHE A 280 5.65 16.47 7.84
CA PHE A 280 6.88 15.93 7.29
C PHE A 280 6.80 15.81 5.76
N SER A 281 7.89 16.12 5.07
CA SER A 281 8.00 15.88 3.63
C SER A 281 9.47 15.74 3.23
N ALA A 282 9.86 14.57 2.72
CA ALA A 282 11.24 14.29 2.30
C ALA A 282 11.29 13.53 0.96
N ALA A 283 12.27 13.87 0.13
CA ALA A 283 12.57 13.13 -1.09
C ALA A 283 13.18 11.76 -0.74
N ILE A 284 12.86 10.75 -1.53
CA ILE A 284 13.39 9.40 -1.46
C ILE A 284 14.08 9.10 -2.78
N ALA A 285 15.37 8.79 -2.72
CA ALA A 285 16.14 8.46 -3.91
C ALA A 285 15.60 7.21 -4.60
N GLY A 286 15.48 7.25 -5.91
CA GLY A 286 14.90 6.18 -6.74
C GLY A 286 15.60 4.83 -6.62
N LYS A 287 16.87 4.81 -6.15
CA LYS A 287 17.58 3.56 -5.83
C LYS A 287 16.83 2.64 -4.87
N VAL A 288 15.94 3.17 -4.03
CA VAL A 288 15.08 2.37 -3.13
C VAL A 288 14.16 1.44 -3.91
N PHE A 289 13.74 1.88 -5.09
CA PHE A 289 12.86 1.11 -5.99
C PHE A 289 13.64 0.30 -7.04
N ALA A 290 14.99 0.36 -7.08
CA ALA A 290 15.77 -0.26 -8.14
C ALA A 290 15.52 -1.77 -8.26
N ARG A 291 15.36 -2.48 -7.16
CA ARG A 291 15.02 -3.93 -7.17
C ARG A 291 13.59 -4.21 -7.68
N HIS A 292 12.71 -3.24 -7.64
CA HIS A 292 11.35 -3.29 -8.19
C HIS A 292 11.28 -2.79 -9.63
N GLY A 293 12.44 -2.66 -10.27
CA GLY A 293 12.55 -2.36 -11.69
C GLY A 293 12.34 -0.89 -12.07
N THR A 294 12.36 0.06 -11.14
CA THR A 294 12.31 1.49 -11.43
C THR A 294 13.35 2.25 -10.58
N SER A 295 13.76 3.41 -11.07
CA SER A 295 14.65 4.34 -10.35
C SER A 295 14.03 5.73 -10.21
N ILE A 296 12.70 5.78 -10.19
CA ILE A 296 11.94 7.04 -10.06
C ILE A 296 12.13 7.59 -8.64
N ASP A 297 12.60 8.83 -8.55
CA ASP A 297 12.64 9.54 -7.29
C ASP A 297 11.23 9.81 -6.79
N THR A 298 11.01 9.56 -5.51
CA THR A 298 9.70 9.68 -4.87
C THR A 298 9.78 10.60 -3.66
N ARG A 299 8.67 10.82 -3.02
CA ARG A 299 8.55 11.65 -1.82
C ARG A 299 7.63 10.99 -0.82
N LEU A 300 8.05 10.95 0.43
CA LEU A 300 7.19 10.61 1.57
C LEU A 300 6.68 11.91 2.19
N THR A 301 5.36 12.02 2.31
CA THR A 301 4.72 13.17 2.95
C THR A 301 3.78 12.69 4.05
N VAL A 302 3.84 13.31 5.22
CA VAL A 302 2.94 13.08 6.36
C VAL A 302 2.11 14.33 6.56
N ILE A 303 0.80 14.14 6.62
CA ILE A 303 -0.19 15.20 6.74
C ILE A 303 -1.11 14.87 7.90
N ASP A 304 -1.19 15.75 8.89
CA ASP A 304 -2.09 15.63 10.03
C ASP A 304 -3.30 16.54 9.82
N LYS A 305 -4.49 15.96 9.81
CA LYS A 305 -5.74 16.69 9.69
C LYS A 305 -6.07 17.38 11.01
N ARG A 306 -6.44 18.64 10.95
CA ARG A 306 -6.78 19.41 12.17
C ARG A 306 -7.99 18.82 12.87
N SER A 307 -8.07 19.04 14.17
CA SER A 307 -9.25 18.72 14.99
C SER A 307 -10.43 19.60 14.59
N ALA A 308 -11.65 19.11 14.79
CA ALA A 308 -12.83 19.93 14.56
C ALA A 308 -12.83 21.14 15.52
N GLY A 309 -12.83 22.35 14.98
CA GLY A 309 -12.81 23.61 15.76
C GLY A 309 -11.44 24.26 15.93
N GLU A 310 -10.35 23.69 15.39
CA GLU A 310 -9.07 24.39 15.28
C GLU A 310 -9.10 25.29 14.03
N ASP A 311 -9.39 26.57 14.25
CA ASP A 311 -9.28 27.60 13.23
C ASP A 311 -7.82 27.80 12.80
N VAL A 312 -7.64 28.15 11.52
CA VAL A 312 -6.35 28.60 10.99
C VAL A 312 -5.94 29.82 11.78
N ALA A 313 -4.97 29.69 12.68
CA ALA A 313 -4.27 30.86 13.19
C ALA A 313 -3.60 31.53 11.97
N LEU A 314 -4.20 32.61 11.48
CA LEU A 314 -3.59 33.47 10.48
C LEU A 314 -2.32 34.03 11.14
N THR A 315 -1.18 33.38 10.92
CA THR A 315 0.11 34.00 11.15
C THR A 315 0.31 34.98 10.00
N ASP A 316 -0.08 36.22 10.24
CA ASP A 316 0.40 37.36 9.48
C ASP A 316 1.92 37.43 9.61
N ALA A 317 2.64 37.15 8.52
CA ALA A 317 4.05 37.45 8.34
C ALA A 317 4.35 37.65 6.83
#